data_a515af241da7ef744dcfa70b63342de7
#
_entry.id   a515af241da7ef744dcfa70b63342de7
#
_cell.length_a   1.000
_cell.length_b   1.000
_cell.length_c   1.000
_cell.angle_alpha   90.00
_cell.angle_beta   90.00
_cell.angle_gamma   90.00
#
_symmetry.space_group_name_H-M   'P 1'
#
loop_
_entity.id
_entity.type
_entity.pdbx_description
1 polymer ?
#
loop_
_entity_poly.entity_id
_entity_poly.type
_entity_poly.pdbx_seq_one_letter_code
_entity_poly.pdbx_strand_id
1 'polypeptide(L)'
;MRRMKEMAQFQGGMSFYGEMPDMYNVVLNADHALVRGVLNDLDAKTTAELQPIENELRGLNARLQVLQQEQNGKKAEEISEAERTDLEECREAIAGEEAKKKEAITAFAQQNQVIPQLIDLALLQSGLLKGAELNRFIKRSIELMK
;
A
#
# COMPACT_ATOMS: atom_id res chain seq x y z
N MET A 1 19.71 11.91 6.61
CA MET A 1 19.60 12.84 5.46
C MET A 1 19.29 14.27 5.88
N ARG A 2 18.39 14.53 6.86
CA ARG A 2 18.05 15.88 7.35
C ARG A 2 19.29 16.68 7.85
N ARG A 3 20.16 16.04 8.64
CA ARG A 3 21.43 16.67 9.13
C ARG A 3 22.40 17.06 8.02
N MET A 4 22.39 16.35 6.88
CA MET A 4 23.24 16.71 5.74
C MET A 4 22.69 17.93 4.97
N LYS A 5 21.38 18.10 4.86
CA LYS A 5 20.76 19.29 4.27
C LYS A 5 20.98 20.55 5.15
N GLU A 6 20.86 20.40 6.45
CA GLU A 6 21.12 21.49 7.42
C GLU A 6 22.59 21.93 7.38
N MET A 7 23.54 20.99 7.23
CA MET A 7 24.97 21.32 7.08
C MET A 7 25.29 21.93 5.70
N ALA A 8 24.60 21.49 4.63
CA ALA A 8 24.80 22.06 3.29
C ALA A 8 24.32 23.52 3.18
N GLN A 9 23.27 23.91 3.93
CA GLN A 9 22.83 25.30 4.03
C GLN A 9 23.83 26.22 4.77
N PHE A 10 24.63 25.63 5.68
CA PHE A 10 25.64 26.41 6.44
C PHE A 10 26.97 26.60 5.70
N GLN A 11 27.27 25.76 4.72
CA GLN A 11 28.57 25.77 4.01
C GLN A 11 28.50 26.31 2.59
N GLY A 12 27.58 27.15 2.19
CA GLY A 12 27.64 28.06 1.02
C GLY A 12 28.22 27.47 -0.29
N GLY A 13 28.22 26.13 -0.50
CA GLY A 13 28.94 25.51 -1.59
C GLY A 13 28.15 24.39 -2.27
N MET A 14 27.83 24.65 -3.52
CA MET A 14 27.38 23.70 -4.57
C MET A 14 26.11 22.87 -4.27
N SER A 15 25.01 23.40 -4.74
CA SER A 15 23.67 22.80 -4.83
C SER A 15 23.59 21.59 -5.80
N PHE A 16 24.44 20.59 -5.60
CA PHE A 16 24.34 19.34 -6.38
C PHE A 16 23.35 18.33 -5.75
N TYR A 17 22.96 18.53 -4.47
CA TYR A 17 22.03 17.67 -3.73
C TYR A 17 20.66 18.34 -3.48
N GLY A 18 20.39 19.49 -4.12
CA GLY A 18 19.23 20.35 -3.78
C GLY A 18 17.86 19.85 -4.23
N GLU A 19 17.78 18.86 -5.12
CA GLU A 19 16.51 18.46 -5.75
C GLU A 19 16.11 16.99 -5.51
N MET A 20 16.80 16.27 -4.62
CA MET A 20 16.29 14.93 -4.26
C MET A 20 15.03 15.06 -3.39
N PRO A 21 13.91 14.49 -3.82
CA PRO A 21 12.70 14.46 -3.00
C PRO A 21 12.98 13.72 -1.69
N ASP A 22 12.51 14.27 -0.58
CA ASP A 22 12.62 13.61 0.71
C ASP A 22 11.73 12.36 0.68
N MET A 23 12.32 11.18 0.82
CA MET A 23 11.60 9.92 0.94
C MET A 23 11.36 9.61 2.42
N TYR A 24 10.11 9.38 2.78
CA TYR A 24 9.71 9.02 4.12
C TYR A 24 9.04 7.64 4.13
N ASN A 25 9.35 6.84 5.14
CA ASN A 25 8.65 5.59 5.41
C ASN A 25 7.71 5.79 6.59
N VAL A 26 6.45 5.45 6.42
CA VAL A 26 5.48 5.39 7.51
C VAL A 26 5.50 4.00 8.11
N VAL A 27 5.79 3.91 9.41
CA VAL A 27 5.76 2.66 10.16
C VAL A 27 4.54 2.68 11.08
N LEU A 28 3.67 1.68 10.92
CA LEU A 28 2.46 1.53 11.72
C LEU A 28 2.68 0.46 12.81
N ASN A 29 2.30 0.81 14.04
CA ASN A 29 2.21 -0.19 15.11
C ASN A 29 0.87 -0.93 14.99
N ALA A 30 0.91 -2.19 14.54
CA ALA A 30 -0.29 -3.03 14.36
C ALA A 30 -1.05 -3.29 15.68
N ASP A 31 -0.38 -3.17 16.83
CA ASP A 31 -1.00 -3.37 18.14
C ASP A 31 -1.68 -2.10 18.71
N HIS A 32 -1.51 -0.97 18.04
CA HIS A 32 -2.14 0.27 18.48
C HIS A 32 -3.67 0.20 18.31
N ALA A 33 -4.42 0.63 19.33
CA ALA A 33 -5.89 0.52 19.37
C ALA A 33 -6.58 1.17 18.15
N LEU A 34 -6.12 2.35 17.72
CA LEU A 34 -6.68 3.02 16.54
C LEU A 34 -6.39 2.25 15.24
N VAL A 35 -5.21 1.64 15.10
CA VAL A 35 -4.87 0.82 13.91
C VAL A 35 -5.75 -0.43 13.89
N ARG A 36 -5.92 -1.11 15.03
CA ARG A 36 -6.85 -2.24 15.16
C ARG A 36 -8.29 -1.84 14.87
N GLY A 37 -8.72 -0.66 15.32
CA GLY A 37 -10.05 -0.11 15.00
C GLY A 37 -10.25 0.03 13.49
N VAL A 38 -9.29 0.60 12.77
CA VAL A 38 -9.35 0.73 11.31
C VAL A 38 -9.40 -0.64 10.62
N LEU A 39 -8.63 -1.63 11.10
CA LEU A 39 -8.66 -3.00 10.54
C LEU A 39 -10.02 -3.68 10.78
N ASN A 40 -10.57 -3.56 11.98
CA ASN A 40 -11.91 -4.10 12.29
C ASN A 40 -13.01 -3.43 11.44
N ASP A 41 -12.91 -2.13 11.22
CA ASP A 41 -13.84 -1.40 10.35
C ASP A 41 -13.70 -1.83 8.88
N LEU A 42 -12.47 -2.07 8.41
CA LEU A 42 -12.21 -2.62 7.09
C LEU A 42 -12.89 -3.98 6.95
N ASP A 43 -12.62 -4.90 7.87
CA ASP A 43 -13.21 -6.24 7.86
C ASP A 43 -14.74 -6.17 7.87
N ALA A 44 -15.33 -5.38 8.78
CA ALA A 44 -16.77 -5.26 8.90
C ALA A 44 -17.46 -4.71 7.63
N LYS A 45 -16.81 -3.78 6.93
CA LYS A 45 -17.40 -3.09 5.77
C LYS A 45 -17.10 -3.76 4.43
N THR A 46 -15.98 -4.47 4.33
CA THR A 46 -15.50 -4.99 3.04
C THR A 46 -15.47 -6.52 2.96
N THR A 47 -15.72 -7.26 4.05
CA THR A 47 -15.69 -8.74 4.04
C THR A 47 -16.57 -9.34 2.95
N ALA A 48 -17.79 -8.84 2.78
CA ALA A 48 -18.72 -9.38 1.78
C ALA A 48 -18.20 -9.20 0.35
N GLU A 49 -17.46 -8.12 0.09
CA GLU A 49 -16.88 -7.80 -1.21
C GLU A 49 -15.53 -8.49 -1.42
N LEU A 50 -14.69 -8.54 -0.38
CA LEU A 50 -13.33 -9.09 -0.47
C LEU A 50 -13.30 -10.61 -0.42
N GLN A 51 -14.22 -11.27 0.30
CA GLN A 51 -14.20 -12.71 0.48
C GLN A 51 -14.30 -13.51 -0.83
N PRO A 52 -15.18 -13.17 -1.80
CA PRO A 52 -15.19 -13.83 -3.10
C PRO A 52 -13.88 -13.61 -3.87
N ILE A 53 -13.32 -12.40 -3.86
CA ILE A 53 -12.05 -12.07 -4.51
C ILE A 53 -10.90 -12.89 -3.89
N GLU A 54 -10.85 -13.00 -2.57
CA GLU A 54 -9.82 -13.79 -1.88
C GLU A 54 -9.93 -15.29 -2.13
N ASN A 55 -11.14 -15.80 -2.27
CA ASN A 55 -11.36 -17.20 -2.64
C ASN A 55 -10.88 -17.47 -4.06
N GLU A 56 -11.18 -16.58 -5.00
CA GLU A 56 -10.71 -16.67 -6.39
C GLU A 56 -9.19 -16.58 -6.46
N LEU A 57 -8.57 -15.62 -5.79
CA LEU A 57 -7.11 -15.49 -5.69
C LEU A 57 -6.47 -16.76 -5.12
N ARG A 58 -7.08 -17.39 -4.13
CA ARG A 58 -6.57 -18.65 -3.56
C ARG A 58 -6.60 -19.78 -4.60
N GLY A 59 -7.69 -19.89 -5.34
CA GLY A 59 -7.82 -20.87 -6.43
C GLY A 59 -6.82 -20.65 -7.55
N LEU A 60 -6.70 -19.40 -8.01
CA LEU A 60 -5.75 -19.02 -9.07
C LEU A 60 -4.30 -19.24 -8.65
N ASN A 61 -3.93 -18.88 -7.42
CA ASN A 61 -2.58 -19.12 -6.90
C ASN A 61 -2.26 -20.61 -6.77
N ALA A 62 -3.22 -21.44 -6.37
CA ALA A 62 -3.05 -22.89 -6.35
C ALA A 62 -2.83 -23.44 -7.79
N ARG A 63 -3.62 -22.96 -8.75
CA ARG A 63 -3.44 -23.32 -10.17
C ARG A 63 -2.09 -22.88 -10.70
N LEU A 64 -1.67 -21.65 -10.42
CA LEU A 64 -0.36 -21.12 -10.80
C LEU A 64 0.76 -22.01 -10.27
N GLN A 65 0.68 -22.43 -9.02
CA GLN A 65 1.67 -23.31 -8.40
C GLN A 65 1.76 -24.67 -9.13
N VAL A 66 0.63 -25.26 -9.52
CA VAL A 66 0.61 -26.52 -10.29
C VAL A 66 1.26 -26.31 -11.66
N LEU A 67 0.88 -25.27 -12.42
CA LEU A 67 1.45 -24.95 -13.73
C LEU A 67 2.97 -24.72 -13.65
N GLN A 68 3.44 -24.04 -12.62
CA GLN A 68 4.87 -23.83 -12.40
C GLN A 68 5.60 -25.14 -12.06
N GLN A 69 4.98 -26.05 -11.28
CA GLN A 69 5.56 -27.35 -10.98
C GLN A 69 5.66 -28.24 -12.22
N GLU A 70 4.67 -28.23 -13.10
CA GLU A 70 4.64 -28.99 -14.36
C GLU A 70 5.72 -28.50 -15.33
N GLN A 71 6.09 -27.23 -15.28
CA GLN A 71 7.17 -26.65 -16.09
C GLN A 71 8.54 -26.80 -15.43
N ASN A 72 8.58 -27.11 -14.14
CA ASN A 72 9.82 -27.23 -13.39
C ASN A 72 10.63 -28.46 -13.88
N GLY A 73 11.85 -28.22 -14.31
CA GLY A 73 12.73 -29.25 -14.86
C GLY A 73 12.65 -29.44 -16.38
N LYS A 74 11.66 -28.83 -17.07
CA LYS A 74 11.60 -28.79 -18.53
C LYS A 74 12.55 -27.72 -19.08
N LYS A 75 13.19 -28.01 -20.22
CA LYS A 75 13.91 -26.97 -20.96
C LYS A 75 12.91 -26.03 -21.64
N ALA A 76 13.32 -24.79 -21.91
CA ALA A 76 12.46 -23.79 -22.54
C ALA A 76 11.86 -24.25 -23.89
N GLU A 77 12.56 -25.14 -24.60
CA GLU A 77 12.14 -25.75 -25.88
C GLU A 77 11.10 -26.87 -25.71
N GLU A 78 11.01 -27.46 -24.51
CA GLU A 78 10.10 -28.55 -24.16
C GLU A 78 8.75 -28.02 -23.63
N ILE A 79 8.67 -26.72 -23.32
CA ILE A 79 7.44 -26.07 -22.86
C ILE A 79 6.63 -25.67 -24.09
N SER A 80 5.46 -26.26 -24.26
CA SER A 80 4.55 -25.96 -25.38
C SER A 80 4.01 -24.52 -25.30
N GLU A 81 3.56 -24.02 -26.43
CA GLU A 81 2.94 -22.68 -26.50
C GLU A 81 1.65 -22.62 -25.65
N ALA A 82 0.87 -23.70 -25.62
CA ALA A 82 -0.30 -23.81 -24.76
C ALA A 82 0.04 -23.68 -23.26
N GLU A 83 1.09 -24.36 -22.79
CA GLU A 83 1.51 -24.28 -21.39
C GLU A 83 2.01 -22.88 -21.01
N ARG A 84 2.60 -22.13 -21.94
CA ARG A 84 3.00 -20.74 -21.74
C ARG A 84 1.78 -19.83 -21.65
N THR A 85 0.84 -20.01 -22.56
CA THR A 85 -0.43 -19.26 -22.61
C THR A 85 -1.22 -19.48 -21.32
N ASP A 86 -1.39 -20.73 -20.88
CA ASP A 86 -2.10 -21.06 -19.63
C ASP A 86 -1.47 -20.39 -18.40
N LEU A 87 -0.13 -20.35 -18.37
CA LEU A 87 0.59 -19.67 -17.27
C LEU A 87 0.37 -18.15 -17.30
N GLU A 88 0.39 -17.57 -18.49
CA GLU A 88 0.21 -16.13 -18.68
C GLU A 88 -1.22 -15.70 -18.38
N GLU A 89 -2.22 -16.42 -18.89
CA GLU A 89 -3.62 -16.20 -18.56
C GLU A 89 -3.90 -16.32 -17.04
N CYS A 90 -3.27 -17.29 -16.38
CA CYS A 90 -3.42 -17.44 -14.93
C CYS A 90 -2.81 -16.23 -14.18
N ARG A 91 -1.67 -15.71 -14.62
CA ARG A 91 -1.05 -14.52 -14.03
C ARG A 91 -1.87 -13.26 -14.27
N GLU A 92 -2.42 -13.10 -15.47
CA GLU A 92 -3.30 -11.97 -15.79
C GLU A 92 -4.59 -12.01 -14.96
N ALA A 93 -5.17 -13.20 -14.77
CA ALA A 93 -6.33 -13.37 -13.91
C ALA A 93 -6.02 -12.99 -12.45
N ILE A 94 -4.87 -13.41 -11.91
CA ILE A 94 -4.42 -13.03 -10.56
C ILE A 94 -4.25 -11.51 -10.48
N ALA A 95 -3.58 -10.88 -11.45
CA ALA A 95 -3.39 -9.43 -11.46
C ALA A 95 -4.73 -8.68 -11.51
N GLY A 96 -5.71 -9.19 -12.26
CA GLY A 96 -7.06 -8.65 -12.32
C GLY A 96 -7.79 -8.70 -10.96
N GLU A 97 -7.73 -9.84 -10.27
CA GLU A 97 -8.34 -9.97 -8.93
C GLU A 97 -7.61 -9.13 -7.86
N GLU A 98 -6.28 -9.06 -7.91
CA GLU A 98 -5.50 -8.17 -7.04
C GLU A 98 -5.84 -6.69 -7.25
N ALA A 99 -6.10 -6.29 -8.50
CA ALA A 99 -6.54 -4.94 -8.82
C ALA A 99 -7.92 -4.63 -8.20
N LYS A 100 -8.88 -5.55 -8.29
CA LYS A 100 -10.20 -5.42 -7.65
C LYS A 100 -10.08 -5.32 -6.14
N LYS A 101 -9.26 -6.17 -5.51
CA LYS A 101 -8.98 -6.14 -4.08
C LYS A 101 -8.40 -4.77 -3.66
N LYS A 102 -7.43 -4.28 -4.42
CA LYS A 102 -6.80 -2.98 -4.19
C LYS A 102 -7.81 -1.84 -4.31
N GLU A 103 -8.70 -1.90 -5.30
CA GLU A 103 -9.74 -0.89 -5.52
C GLU A 103 -10.71 -0.82 -4.31
N ALA A 104 -11.22 -1.96 -3.86
CA ALA A 104 -12.11 -2.03 -2.70
C ALA A 104 -11.45 -1.48 -1.42
N ILE A 105 -10.19 -1.86 -1.15
CA ILE A 105 -9.44 -1.34 0.00
C ILE A 105 -9.18 0.17 -0.14
N THR A 106 -8.89 0.64 -1.34
CA THR A 106 -8.65 2.07 -1.61
C THR A 106 -9.92 2.88 -1.41
N ALA A 107 -11.07 2.39 -1.88
CA ALA A 107 -12.36 3.02 -1.67
C ALA A 107 -12.70 3.14 -0.17
N PHE A 108 -12.46 2.07 0.60
CA PHE A 108 -12.59 2.12 2.05
C PHE A 108 -11.68 3.18 2.68
N ALA A 109 -10.39 3.19 2.29
CA ALA A 109 -9.40 4.11 2.85
C ALA A 109 -9.74 5.59 2.57
N GLN A 110 -10.31 5.89 1.40
CA GLN A 110 -10.75 7.24 1.04
C GLN A 110 -11.95 7.72 1.88
N GLN A 111 -12.81 6.80 2.31
CA GLN A 111 -13.97 7.12 3.13
C GLN A 111 -13.66 7.14 4.64
N ASN A 112 -12.54 6.56 5.06
CA ASN A 112 -12.16 6.45 6.46
C ASN A 112 -11.35 7.68 6.90
N GLN A 113 -11.93 8.50 7.77
CA GLN A 113 -11.29 9.73 8.27
C GLN A 113 -10.15 9.48 9.26
N VAL A 114 -10.10 8.31 9.88
CA VAL A 114 -9.05 7.96 10.86
C VAL A 114 -7.70 7.71 10.18
N ILE A 115 -7.69 7.13 8.98
CA ILE A 115 -6.46 6.83 8.23
C ILE A 115 -5.64 8.10 7.96
N PRO A 116 -6.18 9.14 7.29
CA PRO A 116 -5.43 10.38 7.08
C PRO A 116 -5.08 11.08 8.40
N GLN A 117 -5.88 10.91 9.45
CA GLN A 117 -5.57 11.47 10.76
C GLN A 117 -4.32 10.82 11.40
N LEU A 118 -4.17 9.49 11.27
CA LEU A 118 -2.99 8.76 11.75
C LEU A 118 -1.72 9.17 10.99
N ILE A 119 -1.83 9.34 9.67
CA ILE A 119 -0.72 9.77 8.82
C ILE A 119 -0.28 11.19 9.21
N ASP A 120 -1.23 12.12 9.32
CA ASP A 120 -0.93 13.51 9.67
C ASP A 120 -0.36 13.63 11.10
N LEU A 121 -0.80 12.78 12.03
CA LEU A 121 -0.24 12.73 13.38
C LEU A 121 1.25 12.31 13.35
N ALA A 122 1.61 11.32 12.53
CA ALA A 122 2.99 10.89 12.36
C ALA A 122 3.84 12.01 11.71
N LEU A 123 3.29 12.73 10.72
CA LEU A 123 3.93 13.88 10.09
C LEU A 123 4.10 15.04 11.08
N LEU A 124 3.10 15.29 11.93
CA LEU A 124 3.16 16.32 12.97
C LEU A 124 4.27 16.02 13.98
N GLN A 125 4.34 14.79 14.48
CA GLN A 125 5.39 14.34 15.40
C GLN A 125 6.79 14.50 14.79
N SER A 126 6.91 14.33 13.48
CA SER A 126 8.18 14.50 12.75
C SER A 126 8.46 15.96 12.37
N GLY A 127 7.58 16.91 12.73
CA GLY A 127 7.69 18.33 12.39
C GLY A 127 7.55 18.63 10.89
N LEU A 128 6.91 17.71 10.15
CA LEU A 128 6.71 17.81 8.69
C LEU A 128 5.36 18.43 8.34
N LEU A 129 4.36 18.36 9.23
CA LEU A 129 3.03 18.91 9.00
C LEU A 129 3.02 20.40 9.29
N LYS A 130 2.77 21.23 8.26
CA LYS A 130 2.81 22.69 8.35
C LYS A 130 1.73 23.36 7.50
N GLY A 131 1.44 24.63 7.78
CA GLY A 131 0.58 25.48 6.94
C GLY A 131 -0.83 24.93 6.73
N ALA A 132 -1.27 24.84 5.49
CA ALA A 132 -2.62 24.41 5.12
C ALA A 132 -2.92 22.96 5.55
N GLU A 133 -1.91 22.09 5.55
CA GLU A 133 -2.07 20.69 5.97
C GLU A 133 -2.30 20.57 7.47
N LEU A 134 -1.60 21.34 8.27
CA LEU A 134 -1.84 21.44 9.71
C LEU A 134 -3.25 21.95 10.01
N ASN A 135 -3.74 22.93 9.27
CA ASN A 135 -5.10 23.43 9.42
C ASN A 135 -6.16 22.37 9.07
N ARG A 136 -5.94 21.58 8.03
CA ARG A 136 -6.81 20.46 7.67
C ARG A 136 -6.82 19.39 8.76
N PHE A 137 -5.66 19.04 9.29
CA PHE A 137 -5.53 18.12 10.41
C PHE A 137 -6.34 18.59 11.63
N ILE A 138 -6.22 19.86 12.03
CA ILE A 138 -6.93 20.43 13.18
C ILE A 138 -8.46 20.35 12.96
N LYS A 139 -8.95 20.76 11.78
CA LYS A 139 -10.38 20.69 11.45
C LYS A 139 -10.92 19.27 11.56
N ARG A 140 -10.24 18.30 10.96
CA ARG A 140 -10.61 16.88 11.03
C ARG A 140 -10.56 16.33 12.45
N SER A 141 -9.56 16.73 13.25
CA SER A 141 -9.49 16.35 14.67
C SER A 141 -10.73 16.81 15.46
N ILE A 142 -11.21 18.02 15.20
CA ILE A 142 -12.42 18.56 15.84
C ILE A 142 -13.68 17.79 15.39
N GLU A 143 -13.75 17.41 14.12
CA GLU A 143 -14.86 16.63 13.57
C GLU A 143 -14.92 15.21 14.17
N LEU A 144 -13.77 14.58 14.40
CA LEU A 144 -13.67 13.25 14.99
C LEU A 144 -13.97 13.21 16.51
N MET A 145 -14.00 14.36 17.18
CA MET A 145 -14.34 14.47 18.62
C MET A 145 -15.83 14.73 18.88
N LYS A 146 -16.62 14.91 17.83
CA LYS A 146 -18.08 15.10 17.93
C LYS A 146 -18.81 13.75 17.91
#